data_fe38b5dbcadaaab08ea8161bd8f8ab02
#
_entry.id   fe38b5dbcadaaab08ea8161bd8f8ab02
#
_cell.length_a   1.000
_cell.length_b   1.000
_cell.length_c   1.000
_cell.angle_alpha   90.00
_cell.angle_beta   90.00
_cell.angle_gamma   90.00
#
_symmetry.space_group_name_H-M   'P 1'
#
loop_
_entity.id
_entity.type
_entity.pdbx_description
1 polymer ?
#
loop_
_entity_poly.entity_id
_entity_poly.type
_entity_poly.pdbx_seq_one_letter_code
_entity_poly.pdbx_strand_id
1 'polypeptide(L)'
;MRTLTHIYLVCMLLAFTACEHYIDITPKGQQTVDSTETYYDLVVLPNRAYYPTSFALLSDNVWAKESNIIGNEFITYDGINMTFNTAGDRLELSDNNLYANCYSYILRSNIVISLVGESRGDASLKELARAEARILRAWDHFILVNTYARAYDPETAGSDPGIAIMDRYDLEVTPAKSTVAAVYDFIIRDIEEALPLLQEEPQSVYHPSKAFGHALAARVYLFHRDWEKARQAAEASLALKDDLIDYNELAAAGGPLKDTRYAKGGNPEVLNYAYMGSYSDNPTYCYGMISPELVQLFGTDDQRFNLFFKTTGNSVYYFDEGSGAALWNASITYSKFQYMAVGMRTAEVYLILAEAKARLGDTAGAVETLNELRRHRIAGEGAVLSDPGTVEDAVRLVIEERRKELLFGFSRFWDLKRLNTEAAYARTVTRLFPVVTTDVPQQTYTLDPQSSLYVIPFPKDARTKNPNLTPNE
;
A
#
# COMPACT_ATOMS: atom_id res chain seq x y z
N MET A 1 -16.45 -61.41 -52.78
CA MET A 1 -17.19 -60.49 -51.85
C MET A 1 -16.65 -60.44 -50.39
N ARG A 2 -16.32 -61.56 -49.77
CA ARG A 2 -15.84 -61.59 -48.41
C ARG A 2 -14.50 -60.84 -48.14
N THR A 3 -13.58 -60.86 -49.10
CA THR A 3 -12.28 -60.22 -49.00
C THR A 3 -12.35 -58.69 -49.10
N LEU A 4 -13.25 -58.12 -49.90
CA LEU A 4 -13.45 -56.67 -49.99
C LEU A 4 -14.06 -56.09 -48.70
N THR A 5 -14.93 -56.84 -48.00
CA THR A 5 -15.57 -56.40 -46.77
C THR A 5 -14.54 -56.29 -45.62
N HIS A 6 -13.55 -57.20 -45.61
CA HIS A 6 -12.49 -57.15 -44.58
C HIS A 6 -11.51 -55.99 -44.81
N ILE A 7 -11.22 -55.61 -46.06
CA ILE A 7 -10.38 -54.44 -46.35
C ILE A 7 -11.09 -53.17 -45.99
N TYR A 8 -12.38 -53.03 -46.24
CA TYR A 8 -13.16 -51.86 -45.79
C TYR A 8 -13.23 -51.74 -44.31
N LEU A 9 -13.34 -52.84 -43.54
CA LEU A 9 -13.37 -52.83 -42.09
C LEU A 9 -12.02 -52.40 -41.46
N VAL A 10 -10.90 -52.88 -42.07
CA VAL A 10 -9.55 -52.51 -41.63
C VAL A 10 -9.22 -51.03 -41.94
N CYS A 11 -9.64 -50.53 -43.11
CA CYS A 11 -9.49 -49.08 -43.43
C CYS A 11 -10.34 -48.18 -42.55
N MET A 12 -11.53 -48.63 -42.13
CA MET A 12 -12.38 -47.88 -41.21
C MET A 12 -11.82 -47.84 -39.79
N LEU A 13 -11.18 -48.91 -39.32
CA LEU A 13 -10.49 -48.98 -38.01
C LEU A 13 -9.22 -48.09 -37.98
N LEU A 14 -8.50 -47.96 -39.09
CA LEU A 14 -7.31 -47.11 -39.19
C LEU A 14 -7.65 -45.60 -39.29
N ALA A 15 -8.88 -45.25 -39.68
CA ALA A 15 -9.33 -43.85 -39.72
C ALA A 15 -9.66 -43.26 -38.36
N PHE A 16 -9.84 -44.08 -37.30
CA PHE A 16 -10.12 -43.60 -35.94
C PHE A 16 -8.88 -43.34 -35.10
N THR A 17 -7.68 -43.68 -35.56
CA THR A 17 -6.42 -43.45 -34.81
C THR A 17 -5.64 -42.22 -35.28
N ALA A 18 -6.16 -41.45 -36.23
CA ALA A 18 -5.41 -40.36 -36.87
C ALA A 18 -5.77 -38.94 -36.41
N CYS A 19 -6.57 -38.75 -35.37
CA CYS A 19 -7.09 -37.42 -35.03
C CYS A 19 -6.76 -36.88 -33.63
N GLU A 20 -5.83 -37.45 -32.87
CA GLU A 20 -5.47 -36.85 -31.59
C GLU A 20 -4.49 -35.67 -31.70
N HIS A 21 -3.78 -35.51 -32.81
CA HIS A 21 -2.78 -34.46 -32.99
C HIS A 21 -3.26 -33.21 -33.73
N TYR A 22 -4.53 -33.17 -34.16
CA TYR A 22 -5.06 -32.06 -34.99
C TYR A 22 -5.93 -31.06 -34.19
N ILE A 23 -6.17 -31.30 -32.91
CA ILE A 23 -7.05 -30.44 -32.06
C ILE A 23 -6.24 -29.48 -31.21
N ASP A 24 -4.92 -29.57 -31.18
CA ASP A 24 -4.05 -28.73 -30.37
C ASP A 24 -3.53 -27.49 -31.14
N ILE A 25 -4.41 -26.87 -31.94
CA ILE A 25 -4.09 -25.59 -32.57
C ILE A 25 -4.46 -24.49 -31.61
N THR A 26 -3.47 -24.01 -30.86
CA THR A 26 -3.59 -22.76 -30.11
C THR A 26 -3.98 -21.64 -31.09
N PRO A 27 -5.13 -20.98 -30.94
CA PRO A 27 -5.53 -19.88 -31.82
C PRO A 27 -4.41 -18.83 -31.87
N LYS A 28 -4.09 -18.33 -33.08
CA LYS A 28 -3.09 -17.28 -33.26
C LYS A 28 -3.42 -16.10 -32.34
N GLY A 29 -2.54 -15.81 -31.38
CA GLY A 29 -2.71 -14.74 -30.42
C GLY A 29 -3.13 -15.19 -29.01
N GLN A 30 -3.37 -16.49 -28.78
CA GLN A 30 -3.50 -17.03 -27.42
C GLN A 30 -2.21 -17.74 -27.03
N GLN A 31 -1.54 -17.24 -26.02
CA GLN A 31 -0.39 -17.90 -25.41
C GLN A 31 -0.92 -18.81 -24.31
N THR A 32 -0.82 -20.13 -24.49
CA THR A 32 -1.11 -21.06 -23.41
C THR A 32 -0.03 -20.92 -22.35
N VAL A 33 -0.41 -20.57 -21.13
CA VAL A 33 0.51 -20.48 -20.00
C VAL A 33 0.76 -21.91 -19.53
N ASP A 34 1.86 -22.51 -19.96
CA ASP A 34 2.19 -23.92 -19.68
C ASP A 34 3.57 -24.10 -19.03
N SER A 35 4.43 -23.08 -19.04
CA SER A 35 5.75 -23.12 -18.41
C SER A 35 5.79 -22.41 -17.05
N THR A 36 6.64 -22.92 -16.18
CA THR A 36 6.86 -22.33 -14.83
C THR A 36 7.38 -20.91 -14.92
N GLU A 37 8.25 -20.61 -15.87
CA GLU A 37 8.79 -19.27 -16.12
C GLU A 37 7.68 -18.28 -16.46
N THR A 38 6.72 -18.69 -17.30
CA THR A 38 5.59 -17.81 -17.65
C THR A 38 4.71 -17.51 -16.43
N TYR A 39 4.45 -18.49 -15.56
CA TYR A 39 3.76 -18.23 -14.28
C TYR A 39 4.57 -17.35 -13.34
N TYR A 40 5.88 -17.52 -13.29
CA TYR A 40 6.75 -16.67 -12.49
C TYR A 40 6.73 -15.22 -12.99
N ASP A 41 6.79 -15.01 -14.29
CA ASP A 41 6.63 -13.68 -14.91
C ASP A 41 5.25 -13.06 -14.64
N LEU A 42 4.20 -13.90 -14.45
CA LEU A 42 2.88 -13.42 -14.07
C LEU A 42 2.80 -12.88 -12.63
N VAL A 43 3.67 -13.29 -11.73
CA VAL A 43 3.65 -12.84 -10.32
C VAL A 43 3.80 -11.33 -10.24
N VAL A 44 4.71 -10.77 -11.01
CA VAL A 44 5.08 -9.37 -10.90
C VAL A 44 4.42 -8.47 -11.94
N LEU A 45 4.19 -7.24 -11.52
CA LEU A 45 3.72 -6.15 -12.38
C LEU A 45 4.64 -4.95 -12.13
N PRO A 46 5.56 -4.64 -13.06
CA PRO A 46 6.42 -3.46 -12.92
C PRO A 46 5.66 -2.13 -12.82
N ASN A 47 4.41 -2.12 -13.27
CA ASN A 47 3.49 -0.97 -13.19
C ASN A 47 2.36 -1.17 -12.18
N ARG A 48 2.58 -1.98 -11.12
CA ARG A 48 1.61 -2.12 -10.02
C ARG A 48 1.30 -0.76 -9.41
N ALA A 49 0.04 -0.35 -9.47
CA ALA A 49 -0.40 0.97 -9.08
C ALA A 49 -1.60 0.94 -8.14
N TYR A 50 -1.58 1.82 -7.14
CA TYR A 50 -2.68 2.02 -6.22
C TYR A 50 -3.13 3.48 -6.24
N TYR A 51 -4.35 3.74 -5.81
CA TYR A 51 -5.01 5.05 -5.91
C TYR A 51 -5.53 5.52 -4.53
N PRO A 52 -4.65 5.99 -3.64
CA PRO A 52 -5.05 6.40 -2.29
C PRO A 52 -5.60 7.84 -2.21
N THR A 53 -5.89 8.47 -3.32
CA THR A 53 -6.06 9.91 -3.45
C THR A 53 -7.11 10.50 -2.53
N SER A 54 -8.32 9.95 -2.59
CA SER A 54 -9.47 10.58 -1.95
C SER A 54 -9.43 10.50 -0.44
N PHE A 55 -8.86 9.45 0.13
CA PHE A 55 -8.81 9.32 1.60
C PHE A 55 -7.62 10.00 2.24
N ALA A 56 -6.61 10.42 1.49
CA ALA A 56 -5.62 11.34 2.02
C ALA A 56 -6.24 12.66 2.48
N LEU A 57 -7.35 13.07 1.87
CA LEU A 57 -8.14 14.22 2.30
C LEU A 57 -8.82 14.02 3.66
N LEU A 58 -8.95 12.78 4.13
CA LEU A 58 -9.43 12.44 5.48
C LEU A 58 -8.30 12.41 6.52
N SER A 59 -7.15 13.02 6.23
CA SER A 59 -6.02 13.11 7.15
C SER A 59 -5.74 14.54 7.59
N ASP A 60 -4.96 14.68 8.64
CA ASP A 60 -4.50 15.95 9.18
C ASP A 60 -3.23 16.50 8.52
N ASN A 61 -2.74 15.84 7.47
CA ASN A 61 -1.59 16.30 6.69
C ASN A 61 -1.97 17.32 5.60
N VAL A 62 -3.23 17.33 5.17
CA VAL A 62 -3.73 18.20 4.10
C VAL A 62 -4.53 19.34 4.69
N TRP A 63 -4.23 20.57 4.29
CA TRP A 63 -4.95 21.76 4.70
C TRP A 63 -5.97 22.20 3.67
N ALA A 64 -5.58 22.30 2.40
CA ALA A 64 -6.48 22.68 1.33
C ALA A 64 -6.12 22.05 -0.02
N LYS A 65 -7.16 21.75 -0.78
CA LYS A 65 -7.11 21.41 -2.21
C LYS A 65 -8.27 22.17 -2.87
N GLU A 66 -8.00 23.38 -3.32
CA GLU A 66 -9.10 24.29 -3.64
C GLU A 66 -9.58 24.27 -5.08
N SER A 67 -8.69 24.11 -6.04
CA SER A 67 -8.97 24.41 -7.45
C SER A 67 -10.11 23.62 -8.08
N ASN A 68 -10.35 22.39 -7.65
CA ASN A 68 -11.39 21.52 -8.22
C ASN A 68 -12.61 21.32 -7.31
N ILE A 69 -12.53 21.75 -6.05
CA ILE A 69 -13.56 21.49 -5.05
C ILE A 69 -14.56 22.61 -4.96
N ILE A 70 -14.07 23.87 -4.93
CA ILE A 70 -14.91 25.07 -4.79
C ILE A 70 -15.87 25.23 -5.98
N GLY A 71 -15.40 24.95 -7.20
CA GLY A 71 -16.24 25.06 -8.41
C GLY A 71 -17.40 24.07 -8.50
N ASN A 72 -17.44 23.06 -7.62
CA ASN A 72 -18.48 22.03 -7.59
C ASN A 72 -19.33 22.07 -6.30
N GLU A 73 -19.32 23.17 -5.58
CA GLU A 73 -20.16 23.37 -4.37
C GLU A 73 -20.01 22.23 -3.33
N PHE A 74 -18.82 21.61 -3.25
CA PHE A 74 -18.53 20.49 -2.33
C PHE A 74 -19.35 19.20 -2.56
N ILE A 75 -20.01 19.05 -3.70
CA ILE A 75 -20.83 17.86 -4.01
C ILE A 75 -20.01 16.69 -4.58
N THR A 76 -18.73 16.90 -4.86
CA THR A 76 -17.83 15.84 -5.33
C THR A 76 -17.35 14.96 -4.17
N TYR A 77 -16.87 13.77 -4.49
CA TYR A 77 -16.27 12.88 -3.48
C TYR A 77 -15.11 13.55 -2.73
N ASP A 78 -14.26 14.28 -3.44
CA ASP A 78 -13.19 15.09 -2.83
C ASP A 78 -13.75 16.19 -1.92
N GLY A 79 -14.81 16.86 -2.33
CA GLY A 79 -15.48 17.88 -1.52
C GLY A 79 -16.06 17.33 -0.21
N ILE A 80 -16.70 16.16 -0.28
CA ILE A 80 -17.20 15.43 0.89
C ILE A 80 -16.07 15.12 1.86
N ASN A 81 -14.97 14.55 1.36
CA ASN A 81 -13.82 14.20 2.20
C ASN A 81 -13.09 15.45 2.73
N MET A 82 -12.99 16.53 1.95
CA MET A 82 -12.35 17.77 2.37
C MET A 82 -13.13 18.48 3.48
N THR A 83 -14.45 18.42 3.44
CA THR A 83 -15.34 19.06 4.43
C THR A 83 -15.81 18.11 5.52
N PHE A 84 -15.33 16.88 5.55
CA PHE A 84 -15.75 15.86 6.51
C PHE A 84 -17.27 15.68 6.59
N ASN A 85 -17.93 15.74 5.42
CA ASN A 85 -19.38 15.72 5.33
C ASN A 85 -19.94 14.28 5.41
N THR A 86 -20.45 13.91 6.58
CA THR A 86 -21.06 12.59 6.80
C THR A 86 -22.48 12.45 6.17
N ALA A 87 -23.11 13.57 5.81
CA ALA A 87 -24.42 13.58 5.15
C ALA A 87 -24.32 13.44 3.63
N GLY A 88 -23.12 13.54 3.06
CA GLY A 88 -22.91 13.41 1.62
C GLY A 88 -23.10 11.97 1.13
N ASP A 89 -23.56 11.83 -0.12
CA ASP A 89 -23.80 10.50 -0.73
C ASP A 89 -22.49 9.88 -1.25
N ARG A 90 -21.69 9.35 -0.34
CA ARG A 90 -20.43 8.67 -0.64
C ARG A 90 -20.64 7.37 -1.40
N LEU A 91 -21.79 6.72 -1.24
CA LEU A 91 -22.09 5.43 -1.89
C LEU A 91 -22.24 5.58 -3.40
N GLU A 92 -22.74 6.72 -3.86
CA GLU A 92 -22.92 7.00 -5.29
C GLU A 92 -21.68 7.60 -5.94
N LEU A 93 -20.82 8.27 -5.16
CA LEU A 93 -19.65 9.01 -5.64
C LEU A 93 -18.32 8.26 -5.46
N SER A 94 -18.33 7.07 -4.85
CA SER A 94 -17.10 6.33 -4.55
C SER A 94 -16.31 5.95 -5.80
N ASP A 95 -14.97 6.08 -5.71
CA ASP A 95 -14.04 5.64 -6.75
C ASP A 95 -13.86 4.12 -6.74
N ASN A 96 -13.75 3.52 -7.93
CA ASN A 96 -13.61 2.08 -8.14
C ASN A 96 -12.15 1.64 -8.34
N ASN A 97 -11.24 2.55 -8.65
CA ASN A 97 -9.91 2.19 -9.15
C ASN A 97 -9.10 1.35 -8.16
N LEU A 98 -9.04 1.74 -6.89
CA LEU A 98 -8.29 0.97 -5.88
C LEU A 98 -8.88 -0.42 -5.68
N TYR A 99 -10.21 -0.51 -5.53
CA TYR A 99 -10.92 -1.77 -5.34
C TYR A 99 -10.69 -2.73 -6.51
N ALA A 100 -10.94 -2.26 -7.73
CA ALA A 100 -10.80 -3.04 -8.95
C ALA A 100 -9.35 -3.51 -9.16
N ASN A 101 -8.37 -2.65 -8.93
CA ASN A 101 -6.97 -3.00 -9.07
C ASN A 101 -6.55 -4.06 -8.06
N CYS A 102 -6.86 -3.90 -6.77
CA CYS A 102 -6.52 -4.89 -5.77
C CYS A 102 -7.11 -6.27 -6.10
N TYR A 103 -8.39 -6.36 -6.44
CA TYR A 103 -8.99 -7.65 -6.80
C TYR A 103 -8.46 -8.21 -8.13
N SER A 104 -8.07 -7.38 -9.08
CA SER A 104 -7.38 -7.82 -10.30
C SER A 104 -6.00 -8.42 -9.97
N TYR A 105 -5.25 -7.82 -9.04
CA TYR A 105 -3.97 -8.33 -8.58
C TYR A 105 -4.12 -9.63 -7.77
N ILE A 106 -5.14 -9.71 -6.91
CA ILE A 106 -5.51 -10.94 -6.19
C ILE A 106 -5.85 -12.07 -7.15
N LEU A 107 -6.65 -11.79 -8.19
CA LEU A 107 -6.97 -12.77 -9.24
C LEU A 107 -5.71 -13.30 -9.91
N ARG A 108 -4.78 -12.42 -10.28
CA ARG A 108 -3.48 -12.80 -10.86
C ARG A 108 -2.69 -13.71 -9.91
N SER A 109 -2.60 -13.34 -8.65
CA SER A 109 -1.93 -14.17 -7.62
C SER A 109 -2.61 -15.54 -7.48
N ASN A 110 -3.94 -15.58 -7.47
CA ASN A 110 -4.70 -16.82 -7.40
C ASN A 110 -4.48 -17.74 -8.61
N ILE A 111 -4.35 -17.19 -9.83
CA ILE A 111 -3.99 -17.95 -11.03
C ILE A 111 -2.65 -18.65 -10.82
N VAL A 112 -1.63 -17.90 -10.38
CA VAL A 112 -0.30 -18.48 -10.14
C VAL A 112 -0.36 -19.55 -9.05
N ILE A 113 -0.96 -19.25 -7.89
CA ILE A 113 -1.06 -20.19 -6.76
C ILE A 113 -1.75 -21.49 -7.16
N SER A 114 -2.83 -21.40 -7.95
CA SER A 114 -3.66 -22.55 -8.32
C SER A 114 -3.03 -23.41 -9.42
N LEU A 115 -2.36 -22.79 -10.40
CA LEU A 115 -2.02 -23.47 -11.66
C LEU A 115 -0.51 -23.74 -11.84
N VAL A 116 0.38 -23.02 -11.17
CA VAL A 116 1.83 -23.17 -11.36
C VAL A 116 2.32 -24.58 -11.04
N GLY A 117 1.66 -25.30 -10.13
CA GLY A 117 2.01 -26.67 -9.77
C GLY A 117 1.99 -27.66 -10.94
N GLU A 118 1.08 -27.47 -11.89
CA GLU A 118 0.89 -28.34 -13.07
C GLU A 118 1.75 -27.90 -14.27
N SER A 119 2.42 -26.75 -14.20
CA SER A 119 3.25 -26.23 -15.28
C SER A 119 4.50 -27.10 -15.52
N ARG A 120 5.08 -26.97 -16.71
CA ARG A 120 6.36 -27.59 -17.04
C ARG A 120 7.51 -26.70 -16.62
N GLY A 121 8.47 -27.23 -15.89
CA GLY A 121 9.67 -26.48 -15.47
C GLY A 121 10.17 -26.85 -14.08
N ASP A 122 11.05 -26.03 -13.53
CA ASP A 122 11.75 -26.30 -12.28
C ASP A 122 10.81 -26.28 -11.06
N ALA A 123 10.94 -27.30 -10.21
CA ALA A 123 10.09 -27.45 -9.03
C ALA A 123 10.33 -26.36 -7.98
N SER A 124 11.57 -25.89 -7.83
CA SER A 124 11.91 -24.83 -6.88
C SER A 124 11.36 -23.48 -7.34
N LEU A 125 11.35 -23.22 -8.65
CA LEU A 125 10.74 -22.04 -9.22
C LEU A 125 9.21 -22.03 -9.07
N LYS A 126 8.56 -23.22 -9.10
CA LYS A 126 7.11 -23.32 -8.81
C LYS A 126 6.79 -22.88 -7.39
N GLU A 127 7.56 -23.38 -6.41
CA GLU A 127 7.37 -23.01 -5.00
C GLU A 127 7.67 -21.54 -4.75
N LEU A 128 8.72 -20.99 -5.37
CA LEU A 128 9.04 -19.56 -5.31
C LEU A 128 7.91 -18.71 -5.89
N ALA A 129 7.44 -19.02 -7.11
CA ALA A 129 6.35 -18.29 -7.75
C ALA A 129 5.07 -18.30 -6.89
N ARG A 130 4.77 -19.44 -6.27
CA ARG A 130 3.63 -19.58 -5.35
C ARG A 130 3.81 -18.73 -4.10
N ALA A 131 5.01 -18.73 -3.52
CA ALA A 131 5.33 -17.95 -2.32
C ALA A 131 5.23 -16.44 -2.60
N GLU A 132 5.84 -15.96 -3.67
CA GLU A 132 5.77 -14.55 -4.05
C GLU A 132 4.33 -14.11 -4.35
N ALA A 133 3.55 -14.95 -5.03
CA ALA A 133 2.14 -14.69 -5.30
C ALA A 133 1.30 -14.59 -4.00
N ARG A 134 1.60 -15.41 -2.98
CA ARG A 134 0.95 -15.31 -1.65
C ARG A 134 1.27 -14.01 -0.95
N ILE A 135 2.54 -13.57 -0.95
CA ILE A 135 2.94 -12.28 -0.36
C ILE A 135 2.19 -11.12 -1.02
N LEU A 136 2.11 -11.12 -2.34
CA LEU A 136 1.40 -10.05 -3.06
C LEU A 136 -0.11 -10.11 -2.83
N ARG A 137 -0.69 -11.31 -2.72
CA ARG A 137 -2.10 -11.49 -2.37
C ARG A 137 -2.42 -11.02 -0.95
N ALA A 138 -1.54 -11.31 0.00
CA ALA A 138 -1.63 -10.80 1.37
C ALA A 138 -1.56 -9.27 1.42
N TRP A 139 -0.64 -8.68 0.67
CA TRP A 139 -0.52 -7.23 0.53
C TRP A 139 -1.81 -6.59 0.03
N ASP A 140 -2.41 -7.11 -1.05
CA ASP A 140 -3.63 -6.54 -1.63
C ASP A 140 -4.84 -6.69 -0.68
N HIS A 141 -4.98 -7.82 0.01
CA HIS A 141 -6.02 -7.98 1.04
C HIS A 141 -5.80 -7.03 2.23
N PHE A 142 -4.53 -6.77 2.61
CA PHE A 142 -4.22 -5.80 3.66
C PHE A 142 -4.64 -4.37 3.26
N ILE A 143 -4.38 -3.97 2.01
CA ILE A 143 -4.83 -2.67 1.49
C ILE A 143 -6.37 -2.58 1.55
N LEU A 144 -7.05 -3.62 1.07
CA LEU A 144 -8.50 -3.66 1.02
C LEU A 144 -9.14 -3.58 2.41
N VAL A 145 -8.69 -4.40 3.37
CA VAL A 145 -9.31 -4.42 4.70
C VAL A 145 -9.09 -3.11 5.44
N ASN A 146 -7.88 -2.54 5.34
CA ASN A 146 -7.59 -1.26 6.00
C ASN A 146 -8.25 -0.06 5.32
N THR A 147 -8.77 -0.21 4.11
CA THR A 147 -9.50 0.83 3.40
C THR A 147 -11.01 0.69 3.61
N TYR A 148 -11.57 -0.49 3.35
CA TYR A 148 -13.01 -0.72 3.23
C TYR A 148 -13.69 -1.30 4.48
N ALA A 149 -12.92 -1.63 5.53
CA ALA A 149 -13.46 -2.11 6.80
C ALA A 149 -13.01 -1.23 7.97
N ARG A 150 -13.51 -1.46 9.16
CA ARG A 150 -13.00 -0.82 10.38
C ARG A 150 -11.55 -1.22 10.66
N ALA A 151 -10.83 -0.42 11.47
CA ALA A 151 -9.53 -0.84 11.96
C ALA A 151 -9.66 -2.12 12.79
N TYR A 152 -8.62 -2.95 12.78
CA TYR A 152 -8.59 -4.11 13.66
C TYR A 152 -8.63 -3.67 15.13
N ASP A 153 -9.60 -4.18 15.86
CA ASP A 153 -9.72 -4.06 17.30
C ASP A 153 -9.94 -5.47 17.87
N PRO A 154 -9.10 -5.96 18.79
CA PRO A 154 -9.24 -7.31 19.34
C PRO A 154 -10.61 -7.61 19.96
N GLU A 155 -11.31 -6.57 20.46
CA GLU A 155 -12.61 -6.73 21.09
C GLU A 155 -13.75 -6.90 20.07
N THR A 156 -13.62 -6.33 18.87
CA THR A 156 -14.73 -6.27 17.89
C THR A 156 -14.42 -6.93 16.55
N ALA A 157 -13.15 -7.14 16.19
CA ALA A 157 -12.74 -7.66 14.89
C ALA A 157 -13.38 -9.00 14.49
N GLY A 158 -13.76 -9.84 15.49
CA GLY A 158 -14.47 -11.10 15.27
C GLY A 158 -15.92 -10.93 14.79
N SER A 159 -16.51 -9.75 14.95
CA SER A 159 -17.86 -9.40 14.52
C SER A 159 -17.91 -8.26 13.50
N ASP A 160 -16.89 -7.40 13.46
CA ASP A 160 -16.84 -6.30 12.52
C ASP A 160 -16.83 -6.81 11.08
N PRO A 161 -17.70 -6.27 10.20
CA PRO A 161 -17.70 -6.67 8.81
C PRO A 161 -16.44 -6.21 8.10
N GLY A 162 -15.75 -7.17 7.49
CA GLY A 162 -14.52 -6.95 6.71
C GLY A 162 -14.79 -6.85 5.21
N ILE A 163 -13.98 -7.57 4.44
CA ILE A 163 -14.02 -7.63 2.98
C ILE A 163 -14.27 -9.07 2.50
N ALA A 164 -14.52 -9.24 1.22
CA ALA A 164 -14.56 -10.56 0.60
C ALA A 164 -13.15 -11.14 0.47
N ILE A 165 -12.91 -12.33 0.99
CA ILE A 165 -11.66 -13.07 0.80
C ILE A 165 -11.74 -13.85 -0.51
N MET A 166 -10.76 -13.61 -1.41
CA MET A 166 -10.59 -14.39 -2.64
C MET A 166 -9.37 -15.29 -2.49
N ASP A 167 -9.60 -16.53 -2.10
CA ASP A 167 -8.56 -17.50 -1.74
C ASP A 167 -8.12 -18.40 -2.92
N ARG A 168 -8.88 -18.40 -4.02
CA ARG A 168 -8.64 -19.24 -5.20
C ARG A 168 -9.03 -18.54 -6.51
N TYR A 169 -8.58 -19.13 -7.61
CA TYR A 169 -9.01 -18.76 -8.96
C TYR A 169 -10.43 -19.31 -9.23
N ASP A 170 -11.41 -18.41 -9.21
CA ASP A 170 -12.80 -18.71 -9.51
C ASP A 170 -13.46 -17.43 -10.04
N LEU A 171 -13.92 -17.48 -11.29
CA LEU A 171 -14.52 -16.32 -11.98
C LEU A 171 -16.04 -16.21 -11.77
N GLU A 172 -16.68 -17.24 -11.24
CA GLU A 172 -18.15 -17.30 -11.13
C GLU A 172 -18.62 -16.99 -9.71
N VAL A 173 -17.70 -16.99 -8.75
CA VAL A 173 -18.06 -16.79 -7.34
C VAL A 173 -18.44 -15.33 -7.05
N THR A 174 -19.52 -15.13 -6.31
CA THR A 174 -19.90 -13.87 -5.68
C THR A 174 -19.69 -13.99 -4.16
N PRO A 175 -18.48 -13.74 -3.66
CA PRO A 175 -18.15 -14.04 -2.27
C PRO A 175 -18.87 -13.09 -1.31
N ALA A 176 -19.25 -13.63 -0.15
CA ALA A 176 -19.70 -12.81 0.97
C ALA A 176 -18.51 -12.12 1.65
N LYS A 177 -18.80 -11.06 2.40
CA LYS A 177 -17.80 -10.45 3.28
C LYS A 177 -17.45 -11.42 4.40
N SER A 178 -16.16 -11.43 4.77
CA SER A 178 -15.67 -12.07 5.99
C SER A 178 -15.60 -11.04 7.12
N THR A 179 -15.35 -11.48 8.35
CA THR A 179 -15.06 -10.55 9.45
C THR A 179 -13.65 -9.96 9.32
N VAL A 180 -13.39 -8.82 9.96
CA VAL A 180 -12.06 -8.21 9.99
C VAL A 180 -11.02 -9.21 10.51
N ALA A 181 -11.31 -9.93 11.61
CA ALA A 181 -10.40 -10.95 12.14
C ALA A 181 -10.09 -12.05 11.11
N ALA A 182 -11.10 -12.60 10.43
CA ALA A 182 -10.91 -13.66 9.44
C ALA A 182 -10.05 -13.18 8.24
N VAL A 183 -10.15 -11.91 7.86
CA VAL A 183 -9.28 -11.34 6.81
C VAL A 183 -7.84 -11.24 7.30
N TYR A 184 -7.59 -10.79 8.53
CA TYR A 184 -6.24 -10.75 9.09
C TYR A 184 -5.63 -12.15 9.26
N ASP A 185 -6.41 -13.13 9.70
CA ASP A 185 -5.97 -14.53 9.77
C ASP A 185 -5.56 -15.09 8.41
N PHE A 186 -6.31 -14.74 7.36
CA PHE A 186 -5.99 -15.11 5.99
C PHE A 186 -4.68 -14.47 5.51
N ILE A 187 -4.50 -13.18 5.76
CA ILE A 187 -3.29 -12.42 5.40
C ILE A 187 -2.06 -13.00 6.12
N ILE A 188 -2.16 -13.23 7.43
CA ILE A 188 -1.08 -13.77 8.26
C ILE A 188 -0.67 -15.16 7.77
N ARG A 189 -1.65 -16.03 7.49
CA ARG A 189 -1.38 -17.37 6.96
C ARG A 189 -0.64 -17.33 5.62
N ASP A 190 -1.06 -16.49 4.67
CA ASP A 190 -0.38 -16.34 3.39
C ASP A 190 1.08 -15.90 3.56
N ILE A 191 1.33 -14.99 4.49
CA ILE A 191 2.69 -14.52 4.80
C ILE A 191 3.52 -15.62 5.45
N GLU A 192 3.01 -16.26 6.50
CA GLU A 192 3.75 -17.30 7.25
C GLU A 192 4.09 -18.52 6.38
N GLU A 193 3.17 -18.92 5.47
CA GLU A 193 3.42 -20.01 4.51
C GLU A 193 4.44 -19.64 3.40
N ALA A 194 4.51 -18.37 3.02
CA ALA A 194 5.39 -17.91 1.97
C ALA A 194 6.82 -17.62 2.44
N LEU A 195 6.98 -17.02 3.62
CA LEU A 195 8.26 -16.52 4.13
C LEU A 195 9.44 -17.50 4.03
N PRO A 196 9.31 -18.80 4.37
CA PRO A 196 10.44 -19.74 4.30
C PRO A 196 10.96 -19.99 2.89
N LEU A 197 10.14 -19.70 1.86
CA LEU A 197 10.39 -20.00 0.46
C LEU A 197 10.91 -18.80 -0.33
N LEU A 198 10.84 -17.58 0.25
CA LEU A 198 11.30 -16.38 -0.42
C LEU A 198 12.82 -16.30 -0.49
N GLN A 199 13.32 -15.71 -1.58
CA GLN A 199 14.75 -15.42 -1.76
C GLN A 199 15.16 -14.16 -1.02
N GLU A 200 16.40 -14.12 -0.54
CA GLU A 200 17.02 -12.91 0.04
C GLU A 200 17.29 -11.89 -1.05
N GLU A 201 17.90 -12.34 -2.15
CA GLU A 201 18.21 -11.53 -3.34
C GLU A 201 17.21 -11.86 -4.47
N PRO A 202 16.13 -11.08 -4.62
CA PRO A 202 15.15 -11.32 -5.66
C PRO A 202 15.68 -10.88 -7.03
N GLN A 203 15.06 -11.36 -8.11
CA GLN A 203 15.43 -11.01 -9.48
C GLN A 203 15.30 -9.49 -9.75
N SER A 204 14.38 -8.81 -9.09
CA SER A 204 14.19 -7.37 -9.18
C SER A 204 13.41 -6.85 -8.00
N VAL A 205 13.37 -5.53 -7.81
CA VAL A 205 12.60 -4.82 -6.79
C VAL A 205 11.07 -5.02 -6.91
N TYR A 206 10.61 -5.60 -7.99
CA TYR A 206 9.19 -5.96 -8.20
C TYR A 206 8.84 -7.35 -7.67
N HIS A 207 9.84 -8.21 -7.49
CA HIS A 207 9.68 -9.52 -6.87
C HIS A 207 9.77 -9.40 -5.34
N PRO A 208 8.85 -10.01 -4.59
CA PRO A 208 8.94 -10.05 -3.14
C PRO A 208 10.21 -10.72 -2.66
N SER A 209 11.08 -9.97 -1.99
CA SER A 209 12.23 -10.53 -1.28
C SER A 209 11.82 -11.07 0.10
N LYS A 210 12.71 -11.85 0.72
CA LYS A 210 12.52 -12.29 2.11
C LYS A 210 12.47 -11.11 3.08
N ALA A 211 13.30 -10.07 2.84
CA ALA A 211 13.24 -8.82 3.61
C ALA A 211 11.89 -8.14 3.49
N PHE A 212 11.31 -8.06 2.28
CA PHE A 212 9.97 -7.52 2.08
C PHE A 212 8.89 -8.38 2.74
N GLY A 213 8.99 -9.70 2.66
CA GLY A 213 8.05 -10.61 3.33
C GLY A 213 8.01 -10.37 4.84
N HIS A 214 9.17 -10.22 5.49
CA HIS A 214 9.25 -9.86 6.91
C HIS A 214 8.75 -8.44 7.19
N ALA A 215 9.03 -7.47 6.33
CA ALA A 215 8.52 -6.10 6.46
C ALA A 215 6.99 -6.06 6.40
N LEU A 216 6.39 -6.79 5.46
CA LEU A 216 4.94 -6.91 5.36
C LEU A 216 4.35 -7.60 6.60
N ALA A 217 4.97 -8.67 7.09
CA ALA A 217 4.59 -9.31 8.36
C ALA A 217 4.62 -8.30 9.52
N ALA A 218 5.70 -7.53 9.65
CA ALA A 218 5.83 -6.51 10.68
C ALA A 218 4.70 -5.47 10.62
N ARG A 219 4.35 -4.98 9.42
CA ARG A 219 3.22 -4.05 9.23
C ARG A 219 1.90 -4.71 9.61
N VAL A 220 1.65 -5.93 9.17
CA VAL A 220 0.41 -6.64 9.47
C VAL A 220 0.27 -6.88 10.97
N TYR A 221 1.31 -7.36 11.65
CA TYR A 221 1.29 -7.58 13.09
C TYR A 221 1.15 -6.28 13.89
N LEU A 222 1.76 -5.17 13.44
CA LEU A 222 1.57 -3.85 14.05
C LEU A 222 0.08 -3.44 14.02
N PHE A 223 -0.59 -3.62 12.89
CA PHE A 223 -2.00 -3.29 12.73
C PHE A 223 -2.92 -4.28 13.45
N HIS A 224 -2.50 -5.53 13.57
CA HIS A 224 -3.18 -6.59 14.34
C HIS A 224 -2.95 -6.45 15.86
N ARG A 225 -2.05 -5.54 16.29
CA ARG A 225 -1.64 -5.30 17.68
C ARG A 225 -0.88 -6.47 18.33
N ASP A 226 -0.28 -7.34 17.56
CA ASP A 226 0.69 -8.33 18.05
C ASP A 226 2.09 -7.70 18.05
N TRP A 227 2.34 -6.90 19.10
CA TRP A 227 3.56 -6.08 19.19
C TRP A 227 4.83 -6.93 19.21
N GLU A 228 4.78 -8.09 19.82
CA GLU A 228 5.95 -8.97 19.89
C GLU A 228 6.27 -9.57 18.51
N LYS A 229 5.27 -10.06 17.78
CA LYS A 229 5.49 -10.55 16.41
C LYS A 229 5.87 -9.40 15.46
N ALA A 230 5.33 -8.20 15.65
CA ALA A 230 5.71 -7.01 14.88
C ALA A 230 7.18 -6.67 15.07
N ARG A 231 7.68 -6.69 16.34
CA ARG A 231 9.09 -6.47 16.67
C ARG A 231 9.98 -7.52 16.00
N GLN A 232 9.69 -8.79 16.20
CA GLN A 232 10.48 -9.91 15.65
C GLN A 232 10.55 -9.86 14.11
N ALA A 233 9.42 -9.58 13.45
CA ALA A 233 9.37 -9.49 12.00
C ALA A 233 10.14 -8.26 11.48
N ALA A 234 10.06 -7.12 12.17
CA ALA A 234 10.81 -5.92 11.80
C ALA A 234 12.33 -6.13 11.97
N GLU A 235 12.76 -6.74 13.09
CA GLU A 235 14.16 -7.11 13.30
C GLU A 235 14.67 -8.07 12.23
N ALA A 236 13.88 -9.08 11.84
CA ALA A 236 14.23 -10.03 10.79
C ALA A 236 14.34 -9.36 9.41
N SER A 237 13.48 -8.40 9.11
CA SER A 237 13.56 -7.61 7.87
C SER A 237 14.83 -6.75 7.83
N LEU A 238 15.11 -6.00 8.90
CA LEU A 238 16.28 -5.12 8.97
C LEU A 238 17.60 -5.90 9.03
N ALA A 239 17.61 -7.11 9.56
CA ALA A 239 18.79 -7.98 9.50
C ALA A 239 19.15 -8.41 8.07
N LEU A 240 18.19 -8.41 7.14
CA LEU A 240 18.40 -8.74 5.73
C LEU A 240 18.67 -7.48 4.89
N LYS A 241 18.01 -6.36 5.25
CA LYS A 241 18.11 -5.10 4.51
C LYS A 241 17.75 -3.93 5.43
N ASP A 242 18.75 -3.10 5.75
CA ASP A 242 18.66 -1.97 6.67
C ASP A 242 19.03 -0.62 6.05
N ASP A 243 19.30 -0.59 4.75
CA ASP A 243 19.75 0.62 4.05
C ASP A 243 18.84 1.82 4.30
N LEU A 244 19.46 2.95 4.63
CA LEU A 244 18.84 4.27 4.69
C LEU A 244 19.61 5.26 3.80
N ILE A 245 18.89 6.05 3.02
CA ILE A 245 19.47 7.16 2.29
C ILE A 245 19.81 8.26 3.30
N ASP A 246 21.06 8.73 3.28
CA ASP A 246 21.44 9.91 4.05
C ASP A 246 20.99 11.19 3.33
N TYR A 247 19.94 11.81 3.85
CA TYR A 247 19.41 13.06 3.30
C TYR A 247 20.33 14.26 3.57
N ASN A 248 21.25 14.17 4.55
CA ASN A 248 22.25 15.19 4.76
C ASN A 248 23.28 15.18 3.60
N GLU A 249 23.73 13.98 3.19
CA GLU A 249 24.58 13.85 2.00
C GLU A 249 23.85 14.25 0.72
N LEU A 250 22.57 13.86 0.59
CA LEU A 250 21.74 14.22 -0.57
C LEU A 250 21.58 15.74 -0.68
N ALA A 251 21.37 16.43 0.44
CA ALA A 251 21.29 17.89 0.50
C ALA A 251 22.63 18.54 0.12
N ALA A 252 23.74 18.03 0.66
CA ALA A 252 25.08 18.51 0.34
C ALA A 252 25.44 18.31 -1.16
N ALA A 253 24.94 17.25 -1.79
CA ALA A 253 25.07 16.99 -3.22
C ALA A 253 24.17 17.89 -4.10
N GLY A 254 23.34 18.73 -3.51
CA GLY A 254 22.44 19.66 -4.19
C GLY A 254 21.07 19.10 -4.50
N GLY A 255 20.68 18.08 -3.76
CA GLY A 255 19.34 17.48 -3.77
C GLY A 255 19.12 16.45 -4.90
N PRO A 256 17.90 15.87 -4.94
CA PRO A 256 17.60 14.72 -5.79
C PRO A 256 17.64 14.99 -7.30
N LEU A 257 17.61 16.24 -7.72
CA LEU A 257 17.77 16.59 -9.14
C LEU A 257 19.22 16.53 -9.64
N LYS A 258 20.18 16.75 -8.76
CA LYS A 258 21.60 16.74 -9.09
C LYS A 258 22.23 15.38 -8.79
N ASP A 259 21.84 14.77 -7.69
CA ASP A 259 22.31 13.44 -7.33
C ASP A 259 21.42 12.37 -7.99
N THR A 260 21.97 11.70 -8.98
CA THR A 260 21.25 10.67 -9.75
C THR A 260 21.48 9.24 -9.25
N ARG A 261 22.22 9.06 -8.14
CA ARG A 261 22.51 7.73 -7.58
C ARG A 261 21.24 6.91 -7.35
N TYR A 262 20.16 7.55 -6.93
CA TYR A 262 18.90 6.91 -6.58
C TYR A 262 17.85 6.96 -7.69
N ALA A 263 18.25 7.27 -8.91
CA ALA A 263 17.33 7.31 -10.05
C ALA A 263 16.91 5.91 -10.49
N LYS A 264 15.68 5.79 -11.02
CA LYS A 264 15.18 4.61 -11.73
C LYS A 264 15.29 3.28 -10.96
N GLY A 265 14.84 3.23 -9.70
CA GLY A 265 14.90 2.00 -8.90
C GLY A 265 16.21 1.76 -8.16
N GLY A 266 17.17 2.68 -8.28
CA GLY A 266 18.40 2.67 -7.49
C GLY A 266 18.22 3.13 -6.04
N ASN A 267 17.00 3.34 -5.57
CA ASN A 267 16.73 3.70 -4.17
C ASN A 267 16.97 2.47 -3.27
N PRO A 268 17.99 2.48 -2.41
CA PRO A 268 18.36 1.34 -1.59
C PRO A 268 17.31 1.03 -0.50
N GLU A 269 16.50 2.00 -0.11
CA GLU A 269 15.45 1.78 0.90
C GLU A 269 14.28 0.93 0.40
N VAL A 270 14.15 0.76 -0.92
CA VAL A 270 13.01 0.05 -1.50
C VAL A 270 13.07 -1.44 -1.20
N LEU A 271 12.04 -1.93 -0.52
CA LEU A 271 11.83 -3.35 -0.23
C LEU A 271 10.91 -4.01 -1.26
N ASN A 272 9.87 -3.31 -1.69
CA ASN A 272 9.02 -3.69 -2.81
C ASN A 272 8.47 -2.42 -3.45
N TYR A 273 8.48 -2.39 -4.78
CA TYR A 273 8.06 -1.21 -5.53
C TYR A 273 6.58 -1.24 -5.88
N ALA A 274 5.87 -0.20 -5.47
CA ALA A 274 4.53 0.13 -5.94
C ALA A 274 4.38 1.65 -6.00
N TYR A 275 3.55 2.17 -6.90
CA TYR A 275 3.41 3.60 -7.10
C TYR A 275 1.95 4.06 -7.10
N MET A 276 1.75 5.36 -6.99
CA MET A 276 0.43 5.96 -7.17
C MET A 276 0.06 6.01 -8.64
N GLY A 277 -1.16 5.56 -8.95
CA GLY A 277 -1.49 5.10 -10.30
C GLY A 277 -1.86 6.14 -11.32
N SER A 278 -2.06 7.40 -10.95
CA SER A 278 -2.44 8.42 -11.92
C SER A 278 -1.75 9.75 -11.68
N TYR A 279 -1.79 10.59 -12.69
CA TYR A 279 -1.32 11.96 -12.62
C TYR A 279 -2.09 12.77 -11.56
N SER A 280 -3.36 12.44 -11.37
CA SER A 280 -4.20 13.03 -10.32
C SER A 280 -3.79 12.61 -8.92
N ASP A 281 -3.02 11.55 -8.78
CA ASP A 281 -2.48 11.07 -7.50
C ASP A 281 -1.13 11.72 -7.14
N ASN A 282 -0.64 12.61 -7.97
CA ASN A 282 0.51 13.44 -7.65
C ASN A 282 0.15 14.35 -6.46
N PRO A 283 0.98 14.43 -5.42
CA PRO A 283 0.72 15.27 -4.25
C PRO A 283 0.40 16.72 -4.56
N THR A 284 1.01 17.28 -5.61
CA THR A 284 0.72 18.64 -6.07
C THR A 284 -0.73 18.80 -6.50
N TYR A 285 -1.32 17.78 -7.11
CA TYR A 285 -2.71 17.82 -7.55
C TYR A 285 -3.68 17.31 -6.48
N CYS A 286 -3.27 16.27 -5.73
CA CYS A 286 -4.16 15.57 -4.83
C CYS A 286 -4.22 16.18 -3.44
N TYR A 287 -3.04 16.55 -2.93
CA TYR A 287 -2.93 16.97 -1.54
C TYR A 287 -2.87 18.48 -1.38
N GLY A 288 -2.52 19.22 -2.44
CA GLY A 288 -2.48 20.67 -2.38
C GLY A 288 -1.59 21.19 -1.25
N MET A 289 -2.11 22.11 -0.46
CA MET A 289 -1.39 22.70 0.67
C MET A 289 -1.26 21.74 1.83
N ILE A 290 -0.07 21.66 2.37
CA ILE A 290 0.23 20.89 3.58
C ILE A 290 -0.25 21.65 4.82
N SER A 291 -0.76 20.93 5.80
CA SER A 291 -1.28 21.55 7.01
C SER A 291 -0.18 22.31 7.77
N PRO A 292 -0.48 23.51 8.33
CA PRO A 292 0.48 24.24 9.13
C PRO A 292 1.01 23.44 10.33
N GLU A 293 0.18 22.58 10.87
CA GLU A 293 0.56 21.69 11.97
C GLU A 293 1.63 20.68 11.52
N LEU A 294 1.48 20.05 10.35
CA LEU A 294 2.51 19.16 9.83
C LEU A 294 3.82 19.89 9.58
N VAL A 295 3.75 21.12 9.03
CA VAL A 295 4.95 21.96 8.80
C VAL A 295 5.70 22.22 10.10
N GLN A 296 4.98 22.48 11.21
CA GLN A 296 5.57 22.75 12.53
C GLN A 296 6.30 21.57 13.15
N LEU A 297 6.05 20.33 12.68
CA LEU A 297 6.77 19.15 13.14
C LEU A 297 8.22 19.09 12.64
N PHE A 298 8.53 19.80 11.54
CA PHE A 298 9.86 19.81 10.97
C PHE A 298 10.69 20.93 11.63
N GLY A 299 11.85 20.56 12.16
CA GLY A 299 12.87 21.52 12.56
C GLY A 299 13.58 22.13 11.35
N THR A 300 14.31 23.21 11.56
CA THR A 300 15.10 23.88 10.50
C THR A 300 16.14 22.99 9.85
N ASP A 301 16.64 22.00 10.59
CA ASP A 301 17.68 21.07 10.18
C ASP A 301 17.14 19.76 9.59
N ASP A 302 15.81 19.63 9.49
CA ASP A 302 15.18 18.45 8.91
C ASP A 302 15.25 18.51 7.37
N GLN A 303 16.10 17.66 6.80
CA GLN A 303 16.35 17.63 5.37
C GLN A 303 15.15 17.18 4.55
N ARG A 304 14.19 16.45 5.14
CA ARG A 304 12.93 16.12 4.46
C ARG A 304 12.18 17.38 4.07
N PHE A 305 12.12 18.37 4.97
CA PHE A 305 11.49 19.65 4.66
C PHE A 305 12.32 20.45 3.63
N ASN A 306 13.62 20.54 3.85
CA ASN A 306 14.49 21.34 3.00
C ASN A 306 14.58 20.81 1.55
N LEU A 307 14.49 19.50 1.35
CA LEU A 307 14.61 18.87 0.04
C LEU A 307 13.28 18.78 -0.73
N PHE A 308 12.16 18.65 0.00
CA PHE A 308 10.90 18.21 -0.62
C PHE A 308 9.72 19.17 -0.47
N PHE A 309 9.91 20.31 0.18
CA PHE A 309 8.84 21.28 0.36
C PHE A 309 9.20 22.64 -0.24
N LYS A 310 8.16 23.34 -0.67
CA LYS A 310 8.25 24.71 -1.19
C LYS A 310 7.29 25.59 -0.43
N THR A 311 7.75 26.75 -0.02
CA THR A 311 6.91 27.80 0.56
C THR A 311 6.59 28.85 -0.50
N THR A 312 5.30 29.16 -0.66
CA THR A 312 4.84 30.24 -1.54
C THR A 312 3.88 31.12 -0.76
N GLY A 313 4.29 32.35 -0.46
CA GLY A 313 3.55 33.24 0.45
C GLY A 313 3.43 32.60 1.84
N ASN A 314 2.20 32.48 2.34
CA ASN A 314 1.90 31.88 3.64
C ASN A 314 1.56 30.38 3.56
N SER A 315 1.69 29.76 2.37
CA SER A 315 1.31 28.38 2.12
C SER A 315 2.53 27.50 1.87
N VAL A 316 2.50 26.31 2.39
CA VAL A 316 3.53 25.30 2.14
C VAL A 316 2.94 24.21 1.28
N TYR A 317 3.57 23.99 0.16
CA TYR A 317 3.25 22.89 -0.74
C TYR A 317 4.32 21.81 -0.60
N TYR A 318 3.87 20.56 -0.57
CA TYR A 318 4.83 19.53 -0.81
C TYR A 318 5.27 19.69 -2.24
N PHE A 319 6.60 19.92 -2.40
CA PHE A 319 7.16 19.82 -3.67
C PHE A 319 7.23 21.05 -4.56
N ASP A 320 8.38 21.19 -5.10
CA ASP A 320 8.72 22.18 -6.06
C ASP A 320 8.74 21.69 -7.51
N GLU A 321 8.51 22.60 -8.46
CA GLU A 321 8.46 22.41 -9.91
C GLU A 321 9.64 21.63 -10.49
N GLY A 322 10.79 21.66 -9.87
CA GLY A 322 11.97 20.94 -10.37
C GLY A 322 12.26 19.64 -9.64
N SER A 323 11.99 19.59 -8.36
CA SER A 323 12.42 18.52 -7.49
C SER A 323 11.31 17.51 -7.17
N GLY A 324 10.18 17.95 -6.83
CA GLY A 324 9.21 17.07 -6.35
C GLY A 324 8.49 16.28 -7.38
N ALA A 325 8.27 16.76 -8.65
CA ALA A 325 7.78 15.91 -9.71
C ALA A 325 8.73 14.74 -9.93
N ALA A 326 10.00 15.00 -9.74
CA ALA A 326 11.00 13.96 -9.83
C ALA A 326 10.89 12.92 -8.70
N LEU A 327 10.43 13.33 -7.52
CA LEU A 327 10.30 12.46 -6.35
C LEU A 327 8.97 11.72 -6.32
N TRP A 328 7.93 12.40 -6.76
CA TRP A 328 6.58 11.91 -6.68
C TRP A 328 6.04 11.34 -7.95
N ASN A 329 6.54 11.82 -9.05
CA ASN A 329 6.13 11.26 -10.31
C ASN A 329 6.61 9.83 -10.33
N ALA A 330 5.74 8.98 -9.90
CA ALA A 330 5.89 7.55 -9.88
C ALA A 330 6.03 6.96 -11.30
N SER A 331 5.93 7.78 -12.33
CA SER A 331 6.26 7.36 -13.67
C SER A 331 7.76 7.07 -13.72
N ILE A 332 8.08 5.81 -13.84
CA ILE A 332 9.44 5.27 -14.04
C ILE A 332 10.20 6.03 -15.14
N THR A 333 9.48 6.67 -16.06
CA THR A 333 10.02 7.33 -17.23
C THR A 333 10.55 8.74 -16.93
N TYR A 334 10.04 9.43 -15.93
CA TYR A 334 10.31 10.85 -15.70
C TYR A 334 10.97 11.16 -14.36
N SER A 335 10.91 10.26 -13.41
CA SER A 335 11.48 10.47 -12.09
C SER A 335 12.99 10.24 -12.09
N LYS A 336 13.75 11.24 -11.68
CA LYS A 336 15.17 11.10 -11.40
C LYS A 336 15.46 10.47 -10.05
N PHE A 337 14.49 10.54 -9.15
CA PHE A 337 14.52 9.95 -7.83
C PHE A 337 13.19 9.22 -7.60
N GLN A 338 13.23 7.91 -7.50
CA GLN A 338 12.01 7.12 -7.28
C GLN A 338 11.65 7.11 -5.80
N TYR A 339 10.64 7.87 -5.46
CA TYR A 339 10.06 7.91 -4.13
C TYR A 339 8.77 7.08 -4.10
N MET A 340 8.69 6.15 -3.13
CA MET A 340 7.53 5.28 -3.03
C MET A 340 6.51 5.82 -2.06
N ALA A 341 5.35 6.13 -2.59
CA ALA A 341 4.23 6.59 -1.78
C ALA A 341 3.38 5.45 -1.20
N VAL A 342 3.37 4.30 -1.83
CA VAL A 342 2.46 3.18 -1.46
C VAL A 342 3.13 1.82 -1.29
N GLY A 343 4.38 1.67 -1.71
CA GLY A 343 5.19 0.48 -1.46
C GLY A 343 5.73 0.40 -0.01
N MET A 344 6.75 -0.41 0.22
CA MET A 344 7.45 -0.46 1.51
C MET A 344 8.93 -0.07 1.37
N ARG A 345 9.40 0.67 2.36
CA ARG A 345 10.80 1.07 2.50
C ARG A 345 11.34 0.67 3.88
N THR A 346 12.63 0.49 3.96
CA THR A 346 13.33 0.21 5.24
C THR A 346 13.03 1.26 6.30
N ALA A 347 12.93 2.54 5.93
CA ALA A 347 12.53 3.60 6.85
C ALA A 347 11.21 3.32 7.58
N GLU A 348 10.21 2.73 6.91
CA GLU A 348 8.98 2.31 7.58
C GLU A 348 9.20 1.16 8.56
N VAL A 349 10.10 0.23 8.23
CA VAL A 349 10.41 -0.91 9.11
C VAL A 349 11.07 -0.43 10.41
N TYR A 350 11.97 0.55 10.36
CA TYR A 350 12.50 1.22 11.55
C TYR A 350 11.38 1.82 12.42
N LEU A 351 10.40 2.47 11.80
CA LEU A 351 9.27 3.06 12.52
C LEU A 351 8.33 2.00 13.12
N ILE A 352 8.13 0.88 12.45
CA ILE A 352 7.38 -0.27 13.00
C ILE A 352 8.12 -0.87 14.19
N LEU A 353 9.42 -1.07 14.06
CA LEU A 353 10.27 -1.60 15.14
C LEU A 353 10.23 -0.69 16.36
N ALA A 354 10.38 0.62 16.16
CA ALA A 354 10.32 1.60 17.24
C ALA A 354 8.96 1.61 17.94
N GLU A 355 7.84 1.57 17.20
CA GLU A 355 6.51 1.49 17.80
C GLU A 355 6.31 0.19 18.58
N ALA A 356 6.70 -0.95 18.02
CA ALA A 356 6.59 -2.24 18.68
C ALA A 356 7.40 -2.29 19.99
N LYS A 357 8.65 -1.81 19.99
CA LYS A 357 9.47 -1.69 21.20
C LYS A 357 8.81 -0.80 22.26
N ALA A 358 8.34 0.38 21.87
CA ALA A 358 7.65 1.30 22.79
C ALA A 358 6.42 0.65 23.42
N ARG A 359 5.58 -0.02 22.59
CA ARG A 359 4.38 -0.74 23.05
C ARG A 359 4.67 -1.88 24.02
N LEU A 360 5.84 -2.49 23.90
CA LEU A 360 6.33 -3.56 24.78
C LEU A 360 7.03 -3.03 26.05
N GLY A 361 7.12 -1.71 26.20
CA GLY A 361 7.75 -1.07 27.38
C GLY A 361 9.24 -0.79 27.23
N ASP A 362 9.86 -1.15 26.12
CA ASP A 362 11.26 -0.79 25.82
C ASP A 362 11.33 0.61 25.19
N THR A 363 11.11 1.64 26.02
CA THR A 363 11.09 3.05 25.57
C THR A 363 12.46 3.51 25.09
N ALA A 364 13.53 3.11 25.78
CA ALA A 364 14.90 3.44 25.40
C ALA A 364 15.29 2.81 24.06
N GLY A 365 14.97 1.53 23.85
CA GLY A 365 15.21 0.85 22.58
C GLY A 365 14.36 1.38 21.42
N ALA A 366 13.15 1.87 21.71
CA ALA A 366 12.30 2.56 20.75
C ALA A 366 12.94 3.85 20.26
N VAL A 367 13.41 4.69 21.19
CA VAL A 367 14.07 5.97 20.89
C VAL A 367 15.40 5.76 20.15
N GLU A 368 16.20 4.76 20.53
CA GLU A 368 17.43 4.45 19.81
C GLU A 368 17.15 4.05 18.36
N THR A 369 16.10 3.25 18.14
CA THR A 369 15.65 2.86 16.77
C THR A 369 15.19 4.09 15.97
N LEU A 370 14.47 5.04 16.61
CA LEU A 370 14.11 6.31 15.97
C LEU A 370 15.35 7.15 15.64
N ASN A 371 16.29 7.22 16.57
CA ASN A 371 17.51 8.03 16.42
C ASN A 371 18.35 7.52 15.24
N GLU A 372 18.36 6.21 14.98
CA GLU A 372 19.04 5.68 13.80
C GLU A 372 18.45 6.25 12.51
N LEU A 373 17.12 6.21 12.33
CA LEU A 373 16.47 6.82 11.19
C LEU A 373 16.70 8.33 11.13
N ARG A 374 16.58 9.02 12.26
CA ARG A 374 16.67 10.48 12.36
C ARG A 374 18.05 11.03 12.00
N ARG A 375 19.13 10.32 12.34
CA ARG A 375 20.50 10.69 11.93
C ARG A 375 20.65 10.78 10.41
N HIS A 376 19.89 10.00 9.66
CA HIS A 376 19.85 10.02 8.19
C HIS A 376 18.89 11.06 7.61
N ARG A 377 18.14 11.78 8.46
CA ARG A 377 17.10 12.73 8.04
C ARG A 377 17.35 14.16 8.52
N ILE A 378 18.00 14.32 9.67
CA ILE A 378 18.12 15.59 10.38
C ILE A 378 19.61 15.87 10.61
N ALA A 379 20.03 17.08 10.26
CA ALA A 379 21.43 17.51 10.49
C ALA A 379 21.66 17.88 11.96
N GLY A 380 22.88 17.61 12.42
CA GLY A 380 23.34 18.05 13.74
C GLY A 380 22.68 17.37 14.94
N GLU A 381 22.74 18.04 16.09
CA GLU A 381 22.31 17.49 17.37
C GLU A 381 20.78 17.27 17.48
N GLY A 382 19.98 17.98 16.68
CA GLY A 382 18.53 17.83 16.61
C GLY A 382 18.05 16.45 16.12
N ALA A 383 18.95 15.65 15.56
CA ALA A 383 18.66 14.28 15.15
C ALA A 383 18.38 13.35 16.33
N VAL A 384 18.94 13.63 17.51
CA VAL A 384 18.91 12.72 18.67
C VAL A 384 17.81 13.14 19.66
N LEU A 385 16.90 12.20 19.92
CA LEU A 385 15.89 12.30 20.97
C LEU A 385 16.39 11.61 22.24
N SER A 386 15.92 12.09 23.38
CA SER A 386 16.09 11.41 24.67
C SER A 386 14.90 10.51 24.97
N ASP A 387 15.12 9.45 25.74
CA ASP A 387 14.04 8.58 26.23
C ASP A 387 13.05 9.39 27.08
N PRO A 388 11.75 9.42 26.72
CA PRO A 388 10.73 10.15 27.45
C PRO A 388 10.32 9.44 28.75
N GLY A 389 10.72 8.20 28.97
CA GLY A 389 10.50 7.44 30.19
C GLY A 389 9.10 6.83 30.33
N THR A 390 8.16 7.13 29.45
CA THR A 390 6.82 6.51 29.45
C THR A 390 6.49 5.88 28.11
N VAL A 391 5.72 4.79 28.14
CA VAL A 391 5.25 4.10 26.93
C VAL A 391 4.43 5.06 26.06
N GLU A 392 3.52 5.81 26.68
CA GLU A 392 2.64 6.71 25.93
C GLU A 392 3.43 7.78 25.18
N ASP A 393 4.39 8.42 25.82
CA ASP A 393 5.20 9.45 25.18
C ASP A 393 6.15 8.87 24.13
N ALA A 394 6.72 7.68 24.37
CA ALA A 394 7.55 7.00 23.38
C ALA A 394 6.74 6.68 22.11
N VAL A 395 5.52 6.16 22.25
CA VAL A 395 4.62 5.90 21.11
C VAL A 395 4.24 7.20 20.41
N ARG A 396 4.00 8.31 21.13
CA ARG A 396 3.73 9.64 20.54
C ARG A 396 4.91 10.12 19.67
N LEU A 397 6.15 9.96 20.14
CA LEU A 397 7.34 10.29 19.35
C LEU A 397 7.40 9.48 18.05
N VAL A 398 7.09 8.18 18.11
CA VAL A 398 7.05 7.34 16.91
C VAL A 398 5.95 7.79 15.96
N ILE A 399 4.74 8.06 16.44
CA ILE A 399 3.62 8.54 15.63
C ILE A 399 3.97 9.84 14.91
N GLU A 400 4.65 10.76 15.59
CA GLU A 400 5.11 12.02 15.02
C GLU A 400 6.17 11.79 13.93
N GLU A 401 7.14 10.93 14.17
CA GLU A 401 8.17 10.61 13.19
C GLU A 401 7.58 9.88 11.97
N ARG A 402 6.64 8.94 12.17
CA ARG A 402 5.88 8.30 11.10
C ARG A 402 5.14 9.31 10.24
N ARG A 403 4.54 10.34 10.86
CA ARG A 403 3.82 11.40 10.16
C ARG A 403 4.75 12.21 9.24
N LYS A 404 6.00 12.45 9.67
CA LYS A 404 7.02 13.16 8.88
C LYS A 404 7.63 12.30 7.77
N GLU A 405 7.85 11.02 8.02
CA GLU A 405 8.52 10.11 7.08
C GLU A 405 7.58 9.52 6.05
N LEU A 406 6.34 9.21 6.43
CA LEU A 406 5.34 8.51 5.61
C LEU A 406 4.19 9.45 5.22
N LEU A 407 4.53 10.57 4.56
CA LEU A 407 3.63 11.69 4.34
C LEU A 407 2.38 11.35 3.51
N PHE A 408 2.50 10.47 2.53
CA PHE A 408 1.51 10.26 1.49
C PHE A 408 1.14 8.78 1.33
N GLY A 409 0.35 8.49 0.32
CA GLY A 409 -0.20 7.16 0.15
C GLY A 409 -1.28 6.87 1.20
N PHE A 410 -1.24 5.68 1.74
CA PHE A 410 -2.23 5.22 2.73
C PHE A 410 -1.86 5.53 4.18
N SER A 411 -0.58 5.76 4.46
CA SER A 411 0.00 5.62 5.80
C SER A 411 -0.69 6.49 6.84
N ARG A 412 -0.87 7.79 6.60
CA ARG A 412 -1.47 8.67 7.60
C ARG A 412 -2.96 8.39 7.83
N PHE A 413 -3.71 8.09 6.78
CA PHE A 413 -5.12 7.71 6.90
C PHE A 413 -5.28 6.43 7.73
N TRP A 414 -4.50 5.40 7.43
CA TRP A 414 -4.55 4.15 8.19
C TRP A 414 -4.03 4.32 9.63
N ASP A 415 -2.99 5.12 9.84
CA ASP A 415 -2.50 5.43 11.20
C ASP A 415 -3.56 6.14 12.04
N LEU A 416 -4.23 7.17 11.51
CA LEU A 416 -5.33 7.83 12.21
C LEU A 416 -6.44 6.82 12.56
N LYS A 417 -6.84 5.99 11.60
CA LYS A 417 -7.90 5.01 11.76
C LYS A 417 -7.59 3.98 12.85
N ARG A 418 -6.38 3.40 12.87
CA ARG A 418 -5.98 2.43 13.88
C ARG A 418 -5.76 3.05 15.26
N LEU A 419 -5.18 4.25 15.31
CA LEU A 419 -4.88 4.96 16.56
C LEU A 419 -6.15 5.54 17.22
N ASN A 420 -7.16 5.88 16.44
CA ASN A 420 -8.44 6.36 16.94
C ASN A 420 -9.24 5.29 17.74
N THR A 421 -8.85 4.02 17.68
CA THR A 421 -9.41 2.97 18.53
C THR A 421 -8.77 2.94 19.93
N GLU A 422 -7.76 3.78 20.19
CA GLU A 422 -7.04 3.86 21.45
C GLU A 422 -7.16 5.28 22.04
N ALA A 423 -7.81 5.42 23.20
CA ALA A 423 -8.09 6.73 23.80
C ALA A 423 -6.85 7.63 23.99
N ALA A 424 -5.69 7.02 24.28
CA ALA A 424 -4.42 7.74 24.47
C ALA A 424 -3.92 8.43 23.20
N TYR A 425 -4.28 7.92 22.01
CA TYR A 425 -3.76 8.36 20.71
C TYR A 425 -4.86 8.86 19.77
N ALA A 426 -6.13 8.74 20.16
CA ALA A 426 -7.27 9.19 19.37
C ALA A 426 -7.19 10.70 19.11
N ARG A 427 -7.51 11.08 17.87
CA ARG A 427 -7.33 12.45 17.42
C ARG A 427 -8.51 12.97 16.63
N THR A 428 -9.06 14.10 17.06
CA THR A 428 -9.96 14.92 16.25
C THR A 428 -9.16 15.75 15.24
N VAL A 429 -9.49 15.66 13.97
CA VAL A 429 -8.87 16.48 12.92
C VAL A 429 -9.77 17.69 12.65
N THR A 430 -9.18 18.89 12.63
CA THR A 430 -9.87 20.13 12.27
C THR A 430 -9.26 20.73 11.02
N ARG A 431 -10.10 21.31 10.17
CA ARG A 431 -9.68 21.94 8.92
C ARG A 431 -10.45 23.22 8.67
N LEU A 432 -9.72 24.29 8.42
CA LEU A 432 -10.29 25.53 7.92
C LEU A 432 -10.34 25.48 6.39
N PHE A 433 -11.53 25.66 5.79
CA PHE A 433 -11.68 25.57 4.34
C PHE A 433 -12.86 26.43 3.85
N PRO A 434 -12.80 27.09 2.68
CA PRO A 434 -11.60 27.26 1.85
C PRO A 434 -10.57 28.18 2.50
N VAL A 435 -9.29 28.07 2.12
CA VAL A 435 -8.20 28.87 2.67
C VAL A 435 -8.01 30.16 1.89
N VAL A 436 -8.22 30.08 0.58
CA VAL A 436 -8.15 31.23 -0.34
C VAL A 436 -9.51 31.95 -0.38
N THR A 437 -9.49 33.26 -0.42
CA THR A 437 -10.69 34.10 -0.51
C THR A 437 -11.49 33.77 -1.76
N THR A 438 -12.73 33.31 -1.58
CA THR A 438 -13.70 32.97 -2.63
C THR A 438 -15.07 33.50 -2.22
N ASP A 439 -16.06 33.33 -3.10
CA ASP A 439 -17.47 33.63 -2.77
C ASP A 439 -18.05 32.61 -1.77
N VAL A 440 -17.33 31.53 -1.48
CA VAL A 440 -17.71 30.51 -0.49
C VAL A 440 -17.19 30.94 0.89
N PRO A 441 -18.07 31.04 1.91
CA PRO A 441 -17.65 31.39 3.27
C PRO A 441 -16.70 30.36 3.85
N GLN A 442 -15.61 30.85 4.48
CA GLN A 442 -14.68 30.02 5.20
C GLN A 442 -15.32 29.42 6.45
N GLN A 443 -15.14 28.10 6.66
CA GLN A 443 -15.67 27.37 7.81
C GLN A 443 -14.62 26.43 8.36
N THR A 444 -14.79 26.06 9.64
CA THR A 444 -14.02 25.03 10.29
C THR A 444 -14.80 23.72 10.24
N TYR A 445 -14.19 22.71 9.66
CA TYR A 445 -14.72 21.35 9.57
C TYR A 445 -13.99 20.44 10.54
N THR A 446 -14.70 19.45 11.09
CA THR A 446 -14.17 18.56 12.13
C THR A 446 -14.43 17.10 11.77
N LEU A 447 -13.39 16.28 11.85
CA LEU A 447 -13.46 14.82 11.70
C LEU A 447 -13.20 14.18 13.06
N ASP A 448 -14.25 13.61 13.65
CA ASP A 448 -14.16 12.93 14.91
C ASP A 448 -13.45 11.57 14.80
N PRO A 449 -12.76 11.10 15.84
CA PRO A 449 -12.07 9.80 15.83
C PRO A 449 -12.98 8.61 15.49
N GLN A 450 -14.26 8.69 15.84
CA GLN A 450 -15.25 7.64 15.60
C GLN A 450 -16.09 7.86 14.33
N SER A 451 -15.69 8.79 13.47
CA SER A 451 -16.44 9.09 12.25
C SER A 451 -16.51 7.90 11.31
N SER A 452 -17.70 7.65 10.73
CA SER A 452 -17.90 6.66 9.68
C SER A 452 -17.07 6.95 8.42
N LEU A 453 -16.60 8.18 8.25
CA LEU A 453 -15.72 8.57 7.14
C LEU A 453 -14.39 7.80 7.10
N TYR A 454 -13.94 7.22 8.21
CA TYR A 454 -12.77 6.34 8.24
C TYR A 454 -13.00 4.96 7.60
N VAL A 455 -14.22 4.61 7.25
CA VAL A 455 -14.55 3.43 6.45
C VAL A 455 -14.92 3.89 5.04
N ILE A 456 -14.11 3.55 4.06
CA ILE A 456 -14.41 3.90 2.67
C ILE A 456 -15.51 2.95 2.16
N PRO A 457 -16.58 3.47 1.54
CA PRO A 457 -17.64 2.60 1.03
C PRO A 457 -17.15 1.76 -0.15
N PHE A 458 -17.67 0.54 -0.27
CA PHE A 458 -17.43 -0.25 -1.49
C PHE A 458 -17.97 0.49 -2.72
N PRO A 459 -17.23 0.45 -3.85
CA PRO A 459 -17.66 1.13 -5.07
C PRO A 459 -19.05 0.68 -5.54
N LYS A 460 -19.82 1.59 -6.10
CA LYS A 460 -21.17 1.32 -6.61
C LYS A 460 -21.20 0.14 -7.57
N ASP A 461 -20.28 0.10 -8.53
CA ASP A 461 -20.19 -0.98 -9.51
C ASP A 461 -19.91 -2.35 -8.89
N ALA A 462 -19.07 -2.38 -7.85
CA ALA A 462 -18.78 -3.62 -7.12
C ALA A 462 -20.03 -4.12 -6.37
N ARG A 463 -20.76 -3.22 -5.69
CA ARG A 463 -22.00 -3.54 -4.97
C ARG A 463 -23.11 -3.99 -5.93
N THR A 464 -23.21 -3.38 -7.11
CA THR A 464 -24.19 -3.77 -8.14
C THR A 464 -23.92 -5.17 -8.67
N LYS A 465 -22.64 -5.53 -8.87
CA LYS A 465 -22.22 -6.86 -9.36
C LYS A 465 -22.25 -7.94 -8.27
N ASN A 466 -22.03 -7.56 -7.03
CA ASN A 466 -22.03 -8.47 -5.88
C ASN A 466 -22.92 -7.91 -4.76
N PRO A 467 -24.19 -8.31 -4.68
CA PRO A 467 -25.14 -7.83 -3.66
C PRO A 467 -24.75 -8.24 -2.22
N ASN A 468 -23.82 -9.16 -2.03
CA ASN A 468 -23.28 -9.51 -0.71
C ASN A 468 -22.38 -8.41 -0.12
N LEU A 469 -21.96 -7.42 -0.94
CA LEU A 469 -21.16 -6.27 -0.50
C LEU A 469 -22.06 -5.16 0.05
N THR A 470 -22.73 -5.40 1.16
CA THR A 470 -23.43 -4.34 1.91
C THR A 470 -22.39 -3.35 2.49
N PRO A 471 -22.74 -2.06 2.71
CA PRO A 471 -21.84 -1.10 3.35
C PRO A 471 -21.31 -1.59 4.70
N ASN A 472 -20.10 -1.17 5.06
CA ASN A 472 -19.44 -1.48 6.35
C ASN A 472 -19.48 -0.29 7.32
N GLU A 473 -20.15 0.81 6.92
CA GLU A 473 -20.31 2.04 7.71
C GLU A 473 -21.25 1.87 8.87
#